data_d5c5cfd3d90f2230812c78f34f658715
#
_entry.id   d5c5cfd3d90f2230812c78f34f658715
#
_cell.length_a   1.000
_cell.length_b   1.000
_cell.length_c   1.000
_cell.angle_alpha   90.00
_cell.angle_beta   90.00
_cell.angle_gamma   90.00
#
_symmetry.space_group_name_H-M   'P 1'
#
loop_
_entity.id
_entity.type
_entity.pdbx_description
1 polymer ?
#
loop_
_entity_poly.entity_id
_entity_poly.type
_entity_poly.pdbx_seq_one_letter_code
_entity_poly.pdbx_strand_id
1 'polypeptide(L)'
;MFENKKNFLYLQKALLDFDLNLKGLKIFTEIASGSYQYTSIACLLAGADIVYGIVKDSSYGKKEDVISDVFKIGKQFNVSDRLVSVFSKDKDYISNCDIITNSGFVRPIDRKTISYMKPTAVIALMFECWEFNDKHLDLDACKEKDIIVVGVNEHHHLLNLFSAFPYKICKLLFDANMSIYNNKILLIASGEVGDLISQFFLKNDIFYDRISFDDNLRSCPKLSKYDTIVVAELYHKDIDIISKNGFISTKKLKESNPLVQIVYSYGSINRDDIHSNNLALYPEDDRNVIGDYLSSEIPIRLNVASLKVGEIISRYRLKGKSTKEILESIRENSLVDGLI
;
A
#
# COMPACT_ATOMS: atom_id res chain seq x y z
N MET A 1 16.63 -2.27 -17.95
CA MET A 1 15.94 -1.96 -19.24
C MET A 1 14.66 -2.77 -19.45
N PHE A 2 14.65 -4.08 -19.21
CA PHE A 2 13.45 -4.94 -19.39
C PHE A 2 12.36 -4.63 -18.35
N GLU A 3 12.71 -4.48 -17.09
CA GLU A 3 11.81 -4.17 -16.00
C GLU A 3 11.05 -2.85 -16.20
N ASN A 4 11.73 -1.79 -16.64
CA ASN A 4 11.08 -0.51 -16.95
C ASN A 4 10.06 -0.63 -18.09
N LYS A 5 10.32 -1.48 -19.09
CA LYS A 5 9.35 -1.74 -20.18
C LYS A 5 8.11 -2.46 -19.66
N LYS A 6 8.29 -3.45 -18.77
CA LYS A 6 7.20 -4.20 -18.15
C LYS A 6 6.33 -3.30 -17.28
N ASN A 7 6.96 -2.50 -16.41
CA ASN A 7 6.26 -1.55 -15.55
C ASN A 7 5.46 -0.51 -16.35
N PHE A 8 6.01 -0.08 -17.48
CA PHE A 8 5.31 0.83 -18.38
C PHE A 8 4.07 0.16 -19.02
N LEU A 9 4.15 -1.10 -19.41
CA LEU A 9 2.98 -1.85 -19.90
C LEU A 9 1.90 -1.97 -18.81
N TYR A 10 2.27 -2.23 -17.56
CA TYR A 10 1.35 -2.22 -16.44
C TYR A 10 0.67 -0.87 -16.26
N LEU A 11 1.45 0.21 -16.38
CA LEU A 11 0.93 1.57 -16.28
C LEU A 11 -0.06 1.87 -17.42
N GLN A 12 0.29 1.58 -18.66
CA GLN A 12 -0.59 1.80 -19.82
C GLN A 12 -1.91 1.04 -19.64
N LYS A 13 -1.82 -0.24 -19.24
CA LYS A 13 -3.01 -1.06 -19.00
C LYS A 13 -3.86 -0.47 -17.88
N ALA A 14 -3.26 -0.06 -16.76
CA ALA A 14 -4.01 0.56 -15.66
C ALA A 14 -4.70 1.86 -16.08
N LEU A 15 -4.02 2.73 -16.84
CA LEU A 15 -4.61 3.98 -17.36
C LEU A 15 -5.86 3.72 -18.22
N LEU A 16 -5.81 2.66 -19.06
CA LEU A 16 -6.95 2.25 -19.89
C LEU A 16 -8.06 1.59 -19.09
N ASP A 17 -7.72 0.64 -18.21
CA ASP A 17 -8.70 -0.11 -17.41
C ASP A 17 -9.53 0.81 -16.51
N PHE A 18 -8.90 1.85 -15.92
CA PHE A 18 -9.57 2.81 -15.05
C PHE A 18 -10.07 4.06 -15.79
N ASP A 19 -9.82 4.18 -17.09
CA ASP A 19 -10.19 5.37 -17.88
C ASP A 19 -9.78 6.68 -17.16
N LEU A 20 -8.53 6.75 -16.69
CA LEU A 20 -8.02 7.90 -15.94
C LEU A 20 -7.82 9.10 -16.86
N ASN A 21 -8.50 10.21 -16.54
CA ASN A 21 -8.42 11.46 -17.29
C ASN A 21 -8.24 12.66 -16.36
N LEU A 22 -7.02 13.16 -16.27
CA LEU A 22 -6.67 14.29 -15.40
C LEU A 22 -6.51 15.63 -16.17
N LYS A 23 -6.97 15.70 -17.43
CA LYS A 23 -6.92 16.94 -18.22
C LYS A 23 -7.63 18.09 -17.52
N GLY A 24 -6.95 19.22 -17.41
CA GLY A 24 -7.42 20.42 -16.72
C GLY A 24 -7.26 20.35 -15.20
N LEU A 25 -6.63 19.32 -14.65
CA LEU A 25 -6.38 19.18 -13.21
C LEU A 25 -4.89 19.34 -12.91
N LYS A 26 -4.60 19.91 -11.73
CA LYS A 26 -3.24 20.04 -11.17
C LYS A 26 -3.11 19.11 -9.96
N ILE A 27 -2.04 18.36 -9.92
CA ILE A 27 -1.85 17.28 -8.95
C ILE A 27 -0.65 17.58 -8.07
N PHE A 28 -0.78 17.33 -6.77
CA PHE A 28 0.35 17.27 -5.84
C PHE A 28 0.55 15.82 -5.41
N THR A 29 1.72 15.28 -5.72
CA THR A 29 2.07 13.89 -5.39
C THR A 29 3.55 13.78 -5.04
N GLU A 30 4.12 12.59 -5.01
CA GLU A 30 5.56 12.39 -4.82
C GLU A 30 6.29 12.09 -6.13
N ILE A 31 7.60 12.38 -6.12
CA ILE A 31 8.59 11.79 -7.02
C ILE A 31 9.34 10.75 -6.20
N ALA A 32 9.15 9.47 -6.51
CA ALA A 32 9.68 8.36 -5.75
C ALA A 32 10.48 7.40 -6.63
N SER A 33 11.16 6.45 -6.02
CA SER A 33 11.91 5.39 -6.68
C SER A 33 11.09 4.10 -6.85
N GLY A 34 11.64 3.11 -7.53
CA GLY A 34 11.01 1.80 -7.74
C GLY A 34 9.68 1.90 -8.49
N SER A 35 8.70 1.12 -8.08
CA SER A 35 7.37 1.11 -8.69
C SER A 35 6.60 2.41 -8.50
N TYR A 36 6.89 3.15 -7.43
CA TYR A 36 6.20 4.40 -7.08
C TYR A 36 6.61 5.59 -7.96
N GLN A 37 7.73 5.48 -8.71
CA GLN A 37 8.11 6.48 -9.73
C GLN A 37 7.03 6.67 -10.80
N TYR A 38 6.20 5.65 -11.02
CA TYR A 38 5.14 5.69 -12.02
C TYR A 38 3.90 6.48 -11.58
N THR A 39 3.77 6.88 -10.31
CA THR A 39 2.62 7.67 -9.83
C THR A 39 2.57 9.05 -10.49
N SER A 40 3.67 9.81 -10.46
CA SER A 40 3.75 11.10 -11.13
C SER A 40 3.66 10.97 -12.66
N ILE A 41 4.23 9.93 -13.22
CA ILE A 41 4.14 9.63 -14.66
C ILE A 41 2.70 9.29 -15.07
N ALA A 42 1.96 8.54 -14.24
CA ALA A 42 0.53 8.26 -14.45
C ALA A 42 -0.28 9.56 -14.56
N CYS A 43 -0.05 10.49 -13.64
CA CYS A 43 -0.71 11.81 -13.67
C CYS A 43 -0.46 12.55 -14.99
N LEU A 44 0.78 12.57 -15.45
CA LEU A 44 1.17 13.26 -16.68
C LEU A 44 0.59 12.60 -17.93
N LEU A 45 0.63 11.28 -18.02
CA LEU A 45 0.09 10.50 -19.13
C LEU A 45 -1.44 10.57 -19.17
N ALA A 46 -2.11 10.66 -18.03
CA ALA A 46 -3.54 10.93 -17.92
C ALA A 46 -3.94 12.38 -18.26
N GLY A 47 -2.96 13.22 -18.62
CA GLY A 47 -3.21 14.57 -19.14
C GLY A 47 -3.25 15.66 -18.09
N ALA A 48 -2.77 15.45 -16.86
CA ALA A 48 -2.69 16.50 -15.85
C ALA A 48 -1.97 17.74 -16.40
N ASP A 49 -2.47 18.95 -16.10
CA ASP A 49 -1.90 20.20 -16.59
C ASP A 49 -0.54 20.47 -15.96
N ILE A 50 -0.40 20.23 -14.67
CA ILE A 50 0.86 20.32 -13.91
C ILE A 50 0.84 19.25 -12.82
N VAL A 51 2.01 18.64 -12.60
CA VAL A 51 2.25 17.73 -11.48
C VAL A 51 3.37 18.30 -10.63
N TYR A 52 3.06 18.68 -9.40
CA TYR A 52 4.04 19.02 -8.38
C TYR A 52 4.43 17.75 -7.64
N GLY A 53 5.66 17.31 -7.82
CA GLY A 53 6.18 16.09 -7.20
C GLY A 53 7.13 16.42 -6.06
N ILE A 54 6.73 16.14 -4.81
CA ILE A 54 7.62 16.31 -3.67
C ILE A 54 8.63 15.15 -3.62
N VAL A 55 9.89 15.50 -3.37
CA VAL A 55 10.99 14.54 -3.28
C VAL A 55 11.89 14.84 -2.10
N LYS A 56 12.41 13.79 -1.47
CA LYS A 56 13.34 13.85 -0.32
C LYS A 56 14.39 12.75 -0.44
N ASP A 57 15.52 12.94 0.21
CA ASP A 57 16.48 11.84 0.43
C ASP A 57 15.84 10.75 1.30
N SER A 58 16.11 9.51 0.98
CA SER A 58 15.60 8.36 1.74
C SER A 58 16.57 7.18 1.65
N SER A 59 16.26 6.10 2.38
CA SER A 59 16.99 4.83 2.26
C SER A 59 16.88 4.18 0.86
N TYR A 60 15.93 4.65 0.03
CA TYR A 60 15.69 4.15 -1.33
C TYR A 60 16.43 4.94 -2.42
N GLY A 61 17.09 6.05 -2.08
CA GLY A 61 17.90 6.81 -3.03
C GLY A 61 18.08 8.28 -2.66
N LYS A 62 19.07 8.91 -3.29
CA LYS A 62 19.27 10.35 -3.25
C LYS A 62 18.23 11.04 -4.11
N LYS A 63 17.70 12.18 -3.66
CA LYS A 63 16.65 12.92 -4.39
C LYS A 63 17.06 13.32 -5.80
N GLU A 64 18.35 13.67 -6.02
CA GLU A 64 18.87 14.04 -7.33
C GLU A 64 18.79 12.89 -8.33
N ASP A 65 19.14 11.66 -7.90
CA ASP A 65 19.08 10.45 -8.72
C ASP A 65 17.63 10.10 -9.04
N VAL A 66 16.75 10.12 -8.02
CA VAL A 66 15.32 9.84 -8.17
C VAL A 66 14.66 10.84 -9.14
N ILE A 67 14.96 12.15 -9.01
CA ILE A 67 14.48 13.17 -9.97
C ILE A 67 14.97 12.83 -11.38
N SER A 68 16.27 12.57 -11.53
CA SER A 68 16.86 12.26 -12.85
C SER A 68 16.16 11.07 -13.52
N ASP A 69 15.88 10.01 -12.78
CA ASP A 69 15.27 8.80 -13.31
C ASP A 69 13.81 9.02 -13.72
N VAL A 70 13.01 9.71 -12.88
CA VAL A 70 11.62 10.03 -13.22
C VAL A 70 11.54 10.98 -14.41
N PHE A 71 12.40 12.00 -14.48
CA PHE A 71 12.45 12.91 -15.63
C PHE A 71 12.88 12.19 -16.92
N LYS A 72 13.80 11.20 -16.86
CA LYS A 72 14.14 10.36 -18.04
C LYS A 72 12.92 9.62 -18.57
N ILE A 73 12.10 9.04 -17.66
CA ILE A 73 10.86 8.38 -18.04
C ILE A 73 9.90 9.40 -18.68
N GLY A 74 9.68 10.55 -18.03
CA GLY A 74 8.81 11.60 -18.55
C GLY A 74 9.24 12.11 -19.94
N LYS A 75 10.55 12.23 -20.20
CA LYS A 75 11.09 12.62 -21.51
C LYS A 75 10.80 11.59 -22.59
N GLN A 76 10.86 10.28 -22.28
CA GLN A 76 10.56 9.22 -23.27
C GLN A 76 9.12 9.34 -23.81
N PHE A 77 8.22 9.95 -23.05
CA PHE A 77 6.81 10.12 -23.39
C PHE A 77 6.41 11.57 -23.71
N ASN A 78 7.38 12.48 -23.78
CA ASN A 78 7.17 13.92 -24.04
C ASN A 78 6.20 14.59 -23.04
N VAL A 79 6.28 14.21 -21.76
CA VAL A 79 5.42 14.76 -20.69
C VAL A 79 6.19 15.44 -19.56
N SER A 80 7.52 15.43 -19.59
CA SER A 80 8.38 15.94 -18.52
C SER A 80 8.28 17.45 -18.31
N ASP A 81 7.84 18.21 -19.28
CA ASP A 81 7.67 19.68 -19.23
C ASP A 81 6.57 20.12 -18.26
N ARG A 82 5.66 19.21 -17.90
CA ARG A 82 4.58 19.45 -16.93
C ARG A 82 4.88 18.90 -15.53
N LEU A 83 6.07 18.34 -15.30
CA LEU A 83 6.52 17.85 -14.00
C LEU A 83 7.40 18.91 -13.32
N VAL A 84 7.02 19.29 -12.11
CA VAL A 84 7.77 20.22 -11.28
C VAL A 84 8.22 19.50 -10.02
N SER A 85 9.53 19.31 -9.84
CA SER A 85 10.07 18.79 -8.59
C SER A 85 10.06 19.87 -7.51
N VAL A 86 9.50 19.53 -6.34
CA VAL A 86 9.41 20.42 -5.18
C VAL A 86 9.99 19.76 -3.94
N PHE A 87 10.48 20.58 -2.98
CA PHE A 87 11.15 20.08 -1.78
C PHE A 87 10.38 20.36 -0.48
N SER A 88 9.24 21.06 -0.61
CA SER A 88 8.38 21.45 0.51
C SER A 88 6.92 21.52 0.06
N LYS A 89 6.01 21.51 1.04
CA LYS A 89 4.56 21.67 0.83
C LYS A 89 4.18 23.15 0.97
N ASP A 90 4.78 24.00 0.12
CA ASP A 90 4.55 25.43 0.19
C ASP A 90 3.18 25.81 -0.38
N LYS A 91 2.67 26.96 0.10
CA LYS A 91 1.36 27.49 -0.29
C LYS A 91 1.23 27.63 -1.80
N ASP A 92 2.28 28.09 -2.48
CA ASP A 92 2.28 28.35 -3.92
C ASP A 92 2.03 27.10 -4.76
N TYR A 93 2.40 25.93 -4.25
CA TYR A 93 2.13 24.65 -4.91
C TYR A 93 0.77 24.08 -4.48
N ILE A 94 0.54 23.97 -3.17
CA ILE A 94 -0.65 23.31 -2.61
C ILE A 94 -1.94 24.03 -3.00
N SER A 95 -1.97 25.37 -2.97
CA SER A 95 -3.18 26.16 -3.26
C SER A 95 -3.66 26.05 -4.72
N ASN A 96 -2.80 25.60 -5.62
CA ASN A 96 -3.12 25.42 -7.02
C ASN A 96 -3.65 24.01 -7.35
N CYS A 97 -3.46 23.03 -6.47
CA CYS A 97 -3.78 21.62 -6.77
C CYS A 97 -5.26 21.30 -6.59
N ASP A 98 -5.75 20.43 -7.47
CA ASP A 98 -7.10 19.86 -7.43
C ASP A 98 -7.11 18.54 -6.65
N ILE A 99 -6.05 17.74 -6.81
CA ILE A 99 -5.88 16.45 -6.13
C ILE A 99 -4.55 16.46 -5.41
N ILE A 100 -4.57 16.05 -4.15
CA ILE A 100 -3.37 15.80 -3.34
C ILE A 100 -3.40 14.32 -2.95
N THR A 101 -2.34 13.58 -3.30
CA THR A 101 -2.22 12.17 -2.87
C THR A 101 -1.67 12.10 -1.45
N ASN A 102 -1.95 10.99 -0.75
CA ASN A 102 -1.35 10.72 0.56
C ASN A 102 -0.09 9.84 0.47
N SER A 103 0.62 9.89 -0.64
CA SER A 103 1.84 9.11 -0.87
C SER A 103 2.97 9.45 0.14
N GLY A 104 4.01 8.62 0.20
CA GLY A 104 5.02 8.61 1.27
C GLY A 104 5.60 9.97 1.63
N PHE A 105 6.15 10.72 0.65
CA PHE A 105 6.76 12.02 0.91
C PHE A 105 5.75 13.16 1.07
N VAL A 106 4.50 12.97 0.64
CA VAL A 106 3.41 13.94 0.87
C VAL A 106 2.98 13.92 2.33
N ARG A 107 3.01 12.74 2.96
CA ARG A 107 2.70 12.59 4.40
C ARG A 107 3.77 13.22 5.31
N PRO A 108 3.39 13.73 6.50
CA PRO A 108 2.03 13.95 6.97
C PRO A 108 1.36 15.13 6.25
N ILE A 109 0.04 15.04 6.00
CA ILE A 109 -0.77 16.15 5.51
C ILE A 109 -1.37 16.82 6.74
N ASP A 110 -0.64 17.78 7.28
CA ASP A 110 -0.95 18.48 8.51
C ASP A 110 -1.93 19.65 8.31
N ARG A 111 -2.43 20.21 9.40
CA ARG A 111 -3.33 21.38 9.44
C ARG A 111 -2.77 22.55 8.62
N LYS A 112 -1.45 22.78 8.65
CA LYS A 112 -0.80 23.83 7.88
C LYS A 112 -0.94 23.58 6.38
N THR A 113 -0.66 22.36 5.93
CA THR A 113 -0.81 21.95 4.52
C THR A 113 -2.26 22.07 4.07
N ILE A 114 -3.21 21.61 4.89
CA ILE A 114 -4.66 21.69 4.62
C ILE A 114 -5.10 23.14 4.54
N SER A 115 -4.58 24.05 5.38
CA SER A 115 -4.92 25.47 5.35
C SER A 115 -4.59 26.13 4.00
N TYR A 116 -3.63 25.61 3.25
CA TYR A 116 -3.25 26.09 1.93
C TYR A 116 -4.13 25.57 0.79
N MET A 117 -4.80 24.43 0.99
CA MET A 117 -5.62 23.81 -0.06
C MET A 117 -6.78 24.71 -0.47
N LYS A 118 -7.11 24.74 -1.76
CA LYS A 118 -8.31 25.42 -2.23
C LYS A 118 -9.59 24.64 -1.85
N PRO A 119 -10.76 25.30 -1.72
CA PRO A 119 -11.98 24.63 -1.27
C PRO A 119 -12.44 23.45 -2.15
N THR A 120 -12.03 23.45 -3.42
CA THR A 120 -12.38 22.38 -4.37
C THR A 120 -11.37 21.24 -4.40
N ALA A 121 -10.29 21.32 -3.61
CA ALA A 121 -9.26 20.28 -3.59
C ALA A 121 -9.76 19.02 -2.87
N VAL A 122 -9.20 17.90 -3.29
CA VAL A 122 -9.51 16.56 -2.77
C VAL A 122 -8.23 15.87 -2.34
N ILE A 123 -8.29 15.12 -1.24
CA ILE A 123 -7.22 14.21 -0.83
C ILE A 123 -7.60 12.80 -1.28
N ALA A 124 -6.84 12.26 -2.23
CA ALA A 124 -6.99 10.87 -2.68
C ALA A 124 -6.05 9.97 -1.87
N LEU A 125 -6.62 9.05 -1.08
CA LEU A 125 -5.86 8.02 -0.37
C LEU A 125 -5.37 6.97 -1.37
N MET A 126 -4.12 6.54 -1.19
CA MET A 126 -3.52 5.46 -1.98
C MET A 126 -3.80 4.07 -1.33
N PHE A 127 -4.94 3.95 -0.61
CA PHE A 127 -5.42 2.75 0.10
C PHE A 127 -6.89 2.91 0.50
N GLU A 128 -7.47 1.90 1.16
CA GLU A 128 -8.83 1.92 1.69
C GLU A 128 -8.96 2.83 2.93
N CYS A 129 -10.17 3.33 3.19
CA CYS A 129 -10.42 4.27 4.29
C CYS A 129 -10.11 3.69 5.69
N TRP A 130 -10.28 2.37 5.89
CA TRP A 130 -10.00 1.72 7.18
C TRP A 130 -8.50 1.64 7.53
N GLU A 131 -7.61 1.79 6.55
CA GLU A 131 -6.16 1.83 6.76
C GLU A 131 -5.66 3.19 7.25
N PHE A 132 -6.56 4.13 7.42
CA PHE A 132 -6.25 5.48 7.84
C PHE A 132 -5.43 5.52 9.14
N ASN A 133 -4.50 6.48 9.21
CA ASN A 133 -3.68 6.74 10.39
C ASN A 133 -3.64 8.25 10.69
N ASP A 134 -4.11 8.62 11.86
CA ASP A 134 -4.19 10.01 12.33
C ASP A 134 -2.85 10.77 12.28
N LYS A 135 -1.73 10.04 12.39
CA LYS A 135 -0.39 10.65 12.27
C LYS A 135 -0.06 11.11 10.85
N HIS A 136 -0.78 10.62 9.85
CA HIS A 136 -0.51 10.90 8.45
C HIS A 136 -1.40 11.98 7.84
N LEU A 137 -2.54 12.27 8.44
CA LEU A 137 -3.52 13.23 7.94
C LEU A 137 -4.37 13.79 9.07
N ASP A 138 -4.45 15.13 9.18
CA ASP A 138 -5.32 15.84 10.13
C ASP A 138 -6.77 15.89 9.57
N LEU A 139 -7.58 14.89 9.93
CA LEU A 139 -8.98 14.79 9.49
C LEU A 139 -9.85 15.92 10.03
N ASP A 140 -9.59 16.42 11.23
CA ASP A 140 -10.36 17.51 11.81
C ASP A 140 -10.16 18.79 11.00
N ALA A 141 -8.92 19.08 10.60
CA ALA A 141 -8.66 20.18 9.68
C ALA A 141 -9.32 20.01 8.31
N CYS A 142 -9.41 18.78 7.80
CA CYS A 142 -10.14 18.49 6.56
C CYS A 142 -11.63 18.80 6.71
N LYS A 143 -12.26 18.35 7.80
CA LYS A 143 -13.69 18.61 8.11
C LYS A 143 -13.98 20.09 8.27
N GLU A 144 -13.14 20.81 9.04
CA GLU A 144 -13.29 22.26 9.25
C GLU A 144 -13.25 23.05 7.93
N LYS A 145 -12.50 22.57 6.94
CA LYS A 145 -12.31 23.24 5.65
C LYS A 145 -13.15 22.64 4.51
N ASP A 146 -13.99 21.67 4.80
CA ASP A 146 -14.78 20.90 3.82
C ASP A 146 -13.92 20.28 2.70
N ILE A 147 -12.72 19.79 3.05
CA ILE A 147 -11.86 19.04 2.15
C ILE A 147 -12.26 17.57 2.19
N ILE A 148 -12.66 17.03 1.05
CA ILE A 148 -13.02 15.61 0.94
C ILE A 148 -11.76 14.76 0.93
N VAL A 149 -11.75 13.75 1.79
CA VAL A 149 -10.77 12.66 1.81
C VAL A 149 -11.45 11.41 1.30
N VAL A 150 -10.89 10.74 0.33
CA VAL A 150 -11.53 9.61 -0.35
C VAL A 150 -10.58 8.44 -0.50
N GLY A 151 -11.04 7.23 -0.17
CA GLY A 151 -10.34 5.96 -0.32
C GLY A 151 -10.71 5.22 -1.60
N VAL A 152 -9.89 4.27 -1.98
CA VAL A 152 -10.11 3.38 -3.12
C VAL A 152 -10.48 1.98 -2.62
N ASN A 153 -11.45 1.33 -3.24
CA ASN A 153 -11.86 -0.03 -2.92
C ASN A 153 -10.88 -1.04 -3.55
N GLU A 154 -10.04 -1.64 -2.74
CA GLU A 154 -9.04 -2.63 -3.18
C GLU A 154 -9.66 -3.98 -3.60
N HIS A 155 -10.94 -4.24 -3.24
CA HIS A 155 -11.71 -5.39 -3.71
C HIS A 155 -12.34 -5.16 -5.09
N HIS A 156 -12.26 -3.94 -5.65
CA HIS A 156 -12.80 -3.67 -6.98
C HIS A 156 -12.23 -4.65 -7.99
N HIS A 157 -13.09 -5.21 -8.88
CA HIS A 157 -12.71 -6.29 -9.80
C HIS A 157 -11.50 -5.99 -10.70
N LEU A 158 -11.24 -4.71 -11.00
CA LEU A 158 -10.05 -4.28 -11.74
C LEU A 158 -8.78 -4.24 -10.87
N LEU A 159 -8.88 -4.18 -9.54
CA LEU A 159 -7.77 -4.22 -8.61
C LEU A 159 -7.56 -5.63 -8.08
N ASN A 160 -8.55 -6.16 -7.38
CA ASN A 160 -8.57 -7.49 -6.75
C ASN A 160 -7.27 -7.78 -5.98
N LEU A 161 -6.81 -6.80 -5.18
CA LEU A 161 -5.49 -6.85 -4.55
C LEU A 161 -5.40 -7.95 -3.49
N PHE A 162 -6.50 -8.22 -2.81
CA PHE A 162 -6.55 -9.26 -1.78
C PHE A 162 -6.24 -10.65 -2.34
N SER A 163 -6.59 -10.92 -3.60
CA SER A 163 -6.23 -12.18 -4.27
C SER A 163 -4.72 -12.39 -4.43
N ALA A 164 -3.91 -11.36 -4.25
CA ALA A 164 -2.45 -11.44 -4.35
C ALA A 164 -1.78 -12.05 -3.08
N PHE A 165 -2.47 -12.05 -1.92
CA PHE A 165 -1.88 -12.51 -0.66
C PHE A 165 -1.36 -13.94 -0.71
N PRO A 166 -2.08 -14.95 -1.21
CA PRO A 166 -1.57 -16.31 -1.29
C PRO A 166 -0.29 -16.42 -2.12
N TYR A 167 -0.22 -15.71 -3.25
CA TYR A 167 0.97 -15.71 -4.11
C TYR A 167 2.16 -15.02 -3.45
N LYS A 168 1.90 -13.94 -2.68
CA LYS A 168 2.92 -13.28 -1.87
C LYS A 168 3.51 -14.23 -0.83
N ILE A 169 2.66 -15.00 -0.13
CA ILE A 169 3.12 -16.00 0.84
C ILE A 169 3.95 -17.09 0.17
N CYS A 170 3.53 -17.63 -0.98
CA CYS A 170 4.33 -18.60 -1.72
C CYS A 170 5.69 -18.04 -2.12
N LYS A 171 5.73 -16.79 -2.63
CA LYS A 171 7.00 -16.14 -2.97
C LYS A 171 7.90 -15.99 -1.75
N LEU A 172 7.36 -15.54 -0.61
CA LEU A 172 8.10 -15.43 0.65
C LEU A 172 8.68 -16.77 1.10
N LEU A 173 7.91 -17.87 1.00
CA LEU A 173 8.38 -19.22 1.31
C LEU A 173 9.56 -19.62 0.42
N PHE A 174 9.45 -19.45 -0.90
CA PHE A 174 10.53 -19.79 -1.83
C PHE A 174 11.77 -18.92 -1.62
N ASP A 175 11.61 -17.62 -1.40
CA ASP A 175 12.72 -16.70 -1.15
C ASP A 175 13.40 -17.00 0.21
N ALA A 176 12.66 -17.58 1.16
CA ALA A 176 13.21 -18.12 2.42
C ALA A 176 13.86 -19.51 2.25
N ASN A 177 14.03 -20.02 1.04
CA ASN A 177 14.48 -21.37 0.71
C ASN A 177 13.62 -22.49 1.33
N MET A 178 12.34 -22.22 1.57
CA MET A 178 11.39 -23.19 2.06
C MET A 178 10.55 -23.76 0.91
N SER A 179 10.49 -25.10 0.83
CA SER A 179 9.56 -25.75 -0.08
C SER A 179 8.13 -25.66 0.46
N ILE A 180 7.14 -25.57 -0.42
CA ILE A 180 5.73 -25.82 -0.06
C ILE A 180 5.40 -27.32 -0.09
N TYR A 181 6.27 -28.15 -0.67
CA TYR A 181 6.11 -29.60 -0.74
C TYR A 181 6.63 -30.26 0.54
N ASN A 182 5.81 -31.09 1.16
CA ASN A 182 6.09 -31.76 2.44
C ASN A 182 6.52 -30.81 3.58
N ASN A 183 6.09 -29.56 3.54
CA ASN A 183 6.32 -28.56 4.57
C ASN A 183 5.04 -28.38 5.39
N LYS A 184 5.10 -28.64 6.69
CA LYS A 184 3.95 -28.41 7.56
C LYS A 184 3.97 -26.97 8.10
N ILE A 185 3.03 -26.18 7.62
CA ILE A 185 2.96 -24.74 7.90
C ILE A 185 2.00 -24.46 9.06
N LEU A 186 2.41 -23.62 10.00
CA LEU A 186 1.51 -22.92 10.90
C LEU A 186 1.21 -21.54 10.30
N LEU A 187 0.02 -21.33 9.78
CA LEU A 187 -0.45 -20.05 9.27
C LEU A 187 -1.09 -19.24 10.41
N ILE A 188 -0.58 -18.04 10.68
CA ILE A 188 -1.17 -17.08 11.63
C ILE A 188 -1.74 -15.94 10.80
N ALA A 189 -3.06 -15.97 10.59
CA ALA A 189 -3.78 -15.00 9.78
C ALA A 189 -5.28 -15.05 10.10
N SER A 190 -5.88 -13.91 10.36
CA SER A 190 -7.32 -13.75 10.63
C SER A 190 -8.06 -13.23 9.40
N GLY A 191 -9.39 -13.17 9.48
CA GLY A 191 -10.29 -12.56 8.52
C GLY A 191 -10.09 -13.06 7.09
N GLU A 192 -10.43 -12.19 6.14
CA GLU A 192 -10.41 -12.49 4.70
C GLU A 192 -9.03 -12.93 4.18
N VAL A 193 -7.96 -12.27 4.62
CA VAL A 193 -6.59 -12.63 4.21
C VAL A 193 -6.29 -14.07 4.60
N GLY A 194 -6.62 -14.45 5.85
CA GLY A 194 -6.47 -15.82 6.32
C GLY A 194 -7.32 -16.81 5.52
N ASP A 195 -8.53 -16.44 5.14
CA ASP A 195 -9.44 -17.26 4.35
C ASP A 195 -8.92 -17.50 2.93
N LEU A 196 -8.44 -16.44 2.26
CA LEU A 196 -7.87 -16.53 0.91
C LEU A 196 -6.61 -17.40 0.88
N ILE A 197 -5.70 -17.23 1.85
CA ILE A 197 -4.50 -18.06 1.96
C ILE A 197 -4.88 -19.51 2.22
N SER A 198 -5.83 -19.76 3.16
CA SER A 198 -6.31 -21.09 3.50
C SER A 198 -6.95 -21.82 2.31
N GLN A 199 -7.82 -21.13 1.55
CA GLN A 199 -8.43 -21.69 0.35
C GLN A 199 -7.39 -22.03 -0.72
N PHE A 200 -6.38 -21.17 -0.89
CA PHE A 200 -5.29 -21.44 -1.82
C PHE A 200 -4.46 -22.66 -1.39
N PHE A 201 -4.12 -22.77 -0.10
CA PHE A 201 -3.37 -23.90 0.44
C PHE A 201 -4.13 -25.21 0.27
N LEU A 202 -5.42 -25.23 0.59
CA LEU A 202 -6.29 -26.41 0.38
C LEU A 202 -6.35 -26.84 -1.09
N LYS A 203 -6.52 -25.89 -2.01
CA LYS A 203 -6.60 -26.19 -3.46
C LYS A 203 -5.30 -26.73 -4.04
N ASN A 204 -4.18 -26.50 -3.38
CA ASN A 204 -2.84 -26.89 -3.86
C ASN A 204 -2.18 -27.96 -2.98
N ASP A 205 -2.96 -28.66 -2.15
CA ASP A 205 -2.51 -29.75 -1.26
C ASP A 205 -1.33 -29.35 -0.36
N ILE A 206 -1.28 -28.07 0.09
CA ILE A 206 -0.26 -27.56 1.01
C ILE A 206 -0.70 -27.88 2.42
N PHE A 207 0.16 -28.55 3.20
CA PHE A 207 -0.14 -28.94 4.58
C PHE A 207 -0.03 -27.75 5.54
N TYR A 208 -1.12 -27.39 6.20
CA TYR A 208 -1.12 -26.29 7.16
C TYR A 208 -2.14 -26.52 8.30
N ASP A 209 -1.87 -25.87 9.42
CA ASP A 209 -2.88 -25.56 10.44
C ASP A 209 -2.98 -24.02 10.51
N ARG A 210 -4.16 -23.47 10.82
CA ARG A 210 -4.38 -22.04 10.93
C ARG A 210 -4.66 -21.61 12.36
N ILE A 211 -4.11 -20.47 12.75
CA ILE A 211 -4.52 -19.66 13.90
C ILE A 211 -5.20 -18.41 13.37
N SER A 212 -6.43 -18.15 13.80
CA SER A 212 -7.16 -16.91 13.61
C SER A 212 -7.42 -16.28 14.98
N PHE A 213 -7.12 -15.00 15.13
CA PHE A 213 -7.44 -14.26 16.35
C PHE A 213 -8.91 -13.80 16.40
N ASP A 214 -9.69 -14.01 15.32
CA ASP A 214 -11.15 -13.87 15.35
C ASP A 214 -11.80 -14.97 16.21
N ASP A 215 -11.12 -16.11 16.35
CA ASP A 215 -11.57 -17.22 17.17
C ASP A 215 -11.18 -16.98 18.64
N ASN A 216 -11.98 -17.54 19.57
CA ASN A 216 -11.64 -17.54 20.99
C ASN A 216 -10.48 -18.49 21.29
N LEU A 217 -9.29 -18.17 20.78
CA LEU A 217 -8.07 -18.97 20.99
C LEU A 217 -7.60 -18.90 22.42
N ARG A 218 -7.56 -20.06 23.10
CA ARG A 218 -7.13 -20.18 24.50
C ARG A 218 -5.67 -20.61 24.66
N SER A 219 -5.05 -21.17 23.63
CA SER A 219 -3.67 -21.71 23.75
C SER A 219 -2.94 -21.80 22.42
N CYS A 220 -1.63 -21.59 22.48
CA CYS A 220 -0.72 -21.84 21.37
C CYS A 220 -0.63 -23.36 21.09
N PRO A 221 -0.65 -23.82 19.83
CA PRO A 221 -0.53 -25.23 19.48
C PRO A 221 0.89 -25.77 19.80
N LYS A 222 1.05 -27.10 19.75
CA LYS A 222 2.38 -27.73 19.88
C LYS A 222 3.26 -27.35 18.68
N LEU A 223 4.23 -26.44 18.91
CA LEU A 223 5.05 -25.84 17.85
C LEU A 223 6.04 -26.80 17.20
N SER A 224 6.43 -27.88 17.90
CA SER A 224 7.41 -28.86 17.40
C SER A 224 6.97 -29.67 16.18
N LYS A 225 5.72 -29.53 15.74
CA LYS A 225 5.18 -30.26 14.58
C LYS A 225 5.21 -29.45 13.26
N TYR A 226 5.66 -28.20 13.29
CA TYR A 226 5.69 -27.36 12.11
C TYR A 226 7.12 -27.12 11.62
N ASP A 227 7.31 -27.12 10.32
CA ASP A 227 8.57 -26.78 9.68
C ASP A 227 8.67 -25.25 9.49
N THR A 228 7.53 -24.59 9.28
CA THR A 228 7.46 -23.15 9.03
C THR A 228 6.30 -22.51 9.80
N ILE A 229 6.54 -21.32 10.34
CA ILE A 229 5.49 -20.44 10.87
C ILE A 229 5.35 -19.25 9.91
N VAL A 230 4.19 -19.09 9.30
CA VAL A 230 3.86 -17.94 8.44
C VAL A 230 3.03 -16.95 9.25
N VAL A 231 3.54 -15.73 9.43
CA VAL A 231 2.82 -14.62 10.09
C VAL A 231 2.31 -13.68 9.00
N ALA A 232 0.99 -13.66 8.82
CA ALA A 232 0.28 -12.85 7.84
C ALA A 232 -0.98 -12.20 8.46
N GLU A 233 -0.85 -11.69 9.70
CA GLU A 233 -1.94 -11.08 10.47
C GLU A 233 -2.09 -9.60 10.12
N LEU A 234 -3.11 -9.26 9.36
CA LEU A 234 -3.35 -7.90 8.89
C LEU A 234 -4.24 -7.07 9.84
N TYR A 235 -5.17 -7.72 10.53
CA TYR A 235 -6.28 -7.06 11.23
C TYR A 235 -5.99 -6.76 12.71
N HIS A 236 -5.36 -7.71 13.42
CA HIS A 236 -5.10 -7.60 14.86
C HIS A 236 -3.71 -7.02 15.14
N LYS A 237 -3.54 -5.71 14.89
CA LYS A 237 -2.25 -5.00 14.99
C LYS A 237 -1.74 -4.84 16.42
N ASP A 238 -2.60 -4.95 17.41
CA ASP A 238 -2.34 -4.83 18.84
C ASP A 238 -1.90 -6.15 19.49
N ILE A 239 -2.03 -7.28 18.79
CA ILE A 239 -1.60 -8.58 19.30
C ILE A 239 -0.10 -8.76 19.04
N ASP A 240 0.67 -8.91 20.13
CA ASP A 240 2.07 -9.32 20.06
C ASP A 240 2.16 -10.81 19.74
N ILE A 241 2.48 -11.14 18.49
CA ILE A 241 2.38 -12.52 17.97
C ILE A 241 3.62 -13.32 18.35
N ILE A 242 4.82 -12.82 18.02
CA ILE A 242 6.09 -13.51 18.30
C ILE A 242 7.06 -12.54 18.98
N SER A 243 7.26 -12.71 20.27
CA SER A 243 8.23 -12.00 21.08
C SER A 243 8.60 -12.81 22.32
N LYS A 244 9.37 -12.22 23.23
CA LYS A 244 9.66 -12.80 24.55
C LYS A 244 8.40 -13.15 25.33
N ASN A 245 7.38 -12.27 25.26
CA ASN A 245 6.12 -12.39 26.01
C ASN A 245 4.89 -12.49 25.09
N GLY A 246 5.09 -12.65 23.78
CA GLY A 246 4.03 -12.74 22.79
C GLY A 246 3.22 -14.03 22.87
N PHE A 247 2.19 -14.13 22.03
CA PHE A 247 1.36 -15.33 21.90
C PHE A 247 2.23 -16.58 21.65
N ILE A 248 3.26 -16.47 20.83
CA ILE A 248 4.36 -17.41 20.69
C ILE A 248 5.62 -16.84 21.36
N SER A 249 5.98 -17.37 22.51
CA SER A 249 7.22 -16.98 23.19
C SER A 249 8.43 -17.49 22.42
N THR A 250 9.37 -16.58 22.06
CA THR A 250 10.60 -16.92 21.34
C THR A 250 11.46 -17.94 22.07
N LYS A 251 11.55 -17.85 23.41
CA LYS A 251 12.26 -18.84 24.23
C LYS A 251 11.63 -20.22 24.12
N LYS A 252 10.31 -20.33 24.32
CA LYS A 252 9.59 -21.62 24.20
C LYS A 252 9.69 -22.19 22.79
N LEU A 253 9.62 -21.31 21.77
CA LEU A 253 9.78 -21.72 20.38
C LEU A 253 11.16 -22.33 20.15
N LYS A 254 12.23 -21.67 20.62
CA LYS A 254 13.60 -22.17 20.53
C LYS A 254 13.79 -23.50 21.21
N GLU A 255 13.20 -23.67 22.41
CA GLU A 255 13.28 -24.93 23.19
C GLU A 255 12.54 -26.09 22.51
N SER A 256 11.37 -25.81 21.90
CA SER A 256 10.51 -26.83 21.30
C SER A 256 10.79 -27.10 19.82
N ASN A 257 11.29 -26.12 19.08
CA ASN A 257 11.52 -26.20 17.64
C ASN A 257 12.65 -25.25 17.19
N PRO A 258 13.92 -25.57 17.48
CA PRO A 258 15.04 -24.68 17.20
C PRO A 258 15.34 -24.47 15.71
N LEU A 259 14.78 -25.31 14.83
CA LEU A 259 15.01 -25.27 13.37
C LEU A 259 13.84 -24.68 12.59
N VAL A 260 12.78 -24.23 13.26
CA VAL A 260 11.62 -23.62 12.58
C VAL A 260 12.02 -22.37 11.82
N GLN A 261 11.51 -22.23 10.61
CA GLN A 261 11.63 -21.00 9.83
C GLN A 261 10.39 -20.11 10.10
N ILE A 262 10.63 -18.87 10.50
CA ILE A 262 9.58 -17.86 10.58
C ILE A 262 9.56 -17.11 9.25
N VAL A 263 8.40 -17.05 8.60
CA VAL A 263 8.16 -16.29 7.37
C VAL A 263 7.15 -15.19 7.69
N TYR A 264 7.55 -13.94 7.51
CA TYR A 264 6.79 -12.78 7.93
C TYR A 264 6.25 -11.99 6.73
N SER A 265 4.98 -11.64 6.80
CA SER A 265 4.32 -10.75 5.84
C SER A 265 3.68 -9.54 6.52
N TYR A 266 2.86 -9.77 7.54
CA TYR A 266 2.16 -8.75 8.33
C TYR A 266 1.99 -9.23 9.77
N GLY A 267 1.79 -8.28 10.70
CA GLY A 267 1.52 -8.56 12.11
C GLY A 267 2.61 -8.03 13.04
N SER A 268 2.40 -8.14 14.34
CA SER A 268 3.36 -7.68 15.34
C SER A 268 4.31 -8.81 15.74
N ILE A 269 5.59 -8.65 15.40
CA ILE A 269 6.69 -9.53 15.84
C ILE A 269 7.83 -8.69 16.41
N ASN A 270 8.58 -9.23 17.35
CA ASN A 270 9.80 -8.61 17.85
C ASN A 270 11.03 -9.26 17.23
N ARG A 271 11.65 -8.59 16.26
CA ARG A 271 12.81 -9.11 15.51
C ARG A 271 14.03 -9.32 16.41
N ASP A 272 14.28 -8.41 17.37
CA ASP A 272 15.41 -8.51 18.30
C ASP A 272 15.26 -9.74 19.19
N ASP A 273 14.06 -10.03 19.68
CA ASP A 273 13.78 -11.23 20.47
C ASP A 273 13.96 -12.53 19.64
N ILE A 274 13.57 -12.50 18.36
CA ILE A 274 13.76 -13.63 17.44
C ILE A 274 15.24 -13.88 17.21
N HIS A 275 16.00 -12.84 16.86
CA HIS A 275 17.44 -12.95 16.60
C HIS A 275 18.25 -13.32 17.83
N SER A 276 17.92 -12.75 19.01
CA SER A 276 18.61 -13.08 20.28
C SER A 276 18.42 -14.54 20.71
N ASN A 277 17.36 -15.20 20.24
CA ASN A 277 17.12 -16.62 20.42
C ASN A 277 17.66 -17.49 19.28
N ASN A 278 18.42 -16.93 18.32
CA ASN A 278 18.91 -17.63 17.13
C ASN A 278 17.81 -18.42 16.40
N LEU A 279 16.66 -17.79 16.20
CA LEU A 279 15.56 -18.29 15.37
C LEU A 279 15.68 -17.72 13.96
N ALA A 280 15.38 -18.52 12.96
CA ALA A 280 15.42 -18.10 11.57
C ALA A 280 14.19 -17.26 11.22
N LEU A 281 14.40 -16.06 10.65
CA LEU A 281 13.34 -15.14 10.21
C LEU A 281 13.56 -14.72 8.76
N TYR A 282 12.52 -14.72 7.95
CA TYR A 282 12.54 -14.17 6.61
C TYR A 282 11.30 -13.30 6.36
N PRO A 283 11.45 -12.12 5.74
CA PRO A 283 12.71 -11.42 5.50
C PRO A 283 13.33 -10.89 6.80
N GLU A 284 14.65 -10.74 6.80
CA GLU A 284 15.38 -10.23 7.98
C GLU A 284 15.00 -8.78 8.30
N ASP A 285 14.61 -7.99 7.30
CA ASP A 285 14.13 -6.62 7.45
C ASP A 285 12.80 -6.40 6.71
N ASP A 286 12.09 -5.31 7.03
CA ASP A 286 10.78 -5.00 6.44
C ASP A 286 10.85 -4.45 5.02
N ARG A 287 12.04 -4.09 4.51
CA ARG A 287 12.21 -3.45 3.19
C ARG A 287 11.79 -4.34 2.03
N ASN A 288 11.84 -5.66 2.22
CA ASN A 288 11.52 -6.65 1.19
C ASN A 288 10.05 -7.07 1.15
N VAL A 289 9.18 -6.51 2.01
CA VAL A 289 7.76 -6.93 2.12
C VAL A 289 6.78 -5.83 1.68
N ILE A 290 7.32 -4.77 1.05
CA ILE A 290 6.56 -3.62 0.58
C ILE A 290 5.61 -4.02 -0.56
N GLY A 291 4.66 -3.17 -0.89
CA GLY A 291 3.57 -3.44 -1.84
C GLY A 291 3.98 -3.98 -3.21
N ASP A 292 5.22 -3.72 -3.67
CA ASP A 292 5.74 -4.23 -4.95
C ASP A 292 6.54 -5.55 -4.84
N TYR A 293 6.66 -6.13 -3.64
CA TYR A 293 7.42 -7.37 -3.44
C TYR A 293 6.98 -8.52 -4.34
N LEU A 294 5.68 -8.70 -4.54
CA LEU A 294 5.15 -9.70 -5.45
C LEU A 294 5.26 -9.25 -6.92
N SER A 295 4.83 -8.03 -7.21
CA SER A 295 4.81 -7.45 -8.54
C SER A 295 4.69 -5.93 -8.49
N SER A 296 5.46 -5.24 -9.32
CA SER A 296 5.31 -3.79 -9.53
C SER A 296 3.94 -3.40 -10.09
N GLU A 297 3.19 -4.33 -10.67
CA GLU A 297 1.83 -4.11 -11.17
C GLU A 297 0.88 -3.65 -10.06
N ILE A 298 1.03 -4.24 -8.85
CA ILE A 298 0.15 -3.98 -7.70
C ILE A 298 0.14 -2.50 -7.32
N PRO A 299 1.25 -1.87 -6.92
CA PRO A 299 1.24 -0.46 -6.56
C PRO A 299 0.97 0.47 -7.74
N ILE A 300 1.36 0.11 -8.97
CA ILE A 300 1.05 0.90 -10.17
C ILE A 300 -0.47 0.98 -10.37
N ARG A 301 -1.16 -0.17 -10.34
CA ARG A 301 -2.63 -0.21 -10.51
C ARG A 301 -3.35 0.48 -9.37
N LEU A 302 -2.93 0.26 -8.14
CA LEU A 302 -3.51 0.89 -6.95
C LEU A 302 -3.40 2.41 -7.03
N ASN A 303 -2.23 2.95 -7.36
CA ASN A 303 -2.04 4.39 -7.49
C ASN A 303 -2.89 4.99 -8.63
N VAL A 304 -3.01 4.30 -9.77
CA VAL A 304 -3.87 4.77 -10.87
C VAL A 304 -5.36 4.75 -10.46
N ALA A 305 -5.81 3.70 -9.78
CA ALA A 305 -7.18 3.61 -9.27
C ALA A 305 -7.48 4.72 -8.24
N SER A 306 -6.54 4.99 -7.32
CA SER A 306 -6.68 6.06 -6.33
C SER A 306 -6.72 7.45 -6.98
N LEU A 307 -5.91 7.68 -8.01
CA LEU A 307 -5.99 8.90 -8.82
C LEU A 307 -7.34 9.02 -9.54
N LYS A 308 -7.92 7.90 -10.02
CA LYS A 308 -9.25 7.88 -10.64
C LYS A 308 -10.35 8.26 -9.64
N VAL A 309 -10.28 7.75 -8.43
CA VAL A 309 -11.21 8.15 -7.36
C VAL A 309 -11.07 9.64 -7.07
N GLY A 310 -9.84 10.14 -6.94
CA GLY A 310 -9.57 11.58 -6.81
C GLY A 310 -10.11 12.41 -7.97
N GLU A 311 -9.96 11.94 -9.22
CA GLU A 311 -10.53 12.57 -10.42
C GLU A 311 -12.05 12.70 -10.32
N ILE A 312 -12.76 11.61 -10.00
CA ILE A 312 -14.23 11.58 -9.91
C ILE A 312 -14.71 12.65 -8.93
N ILE A 313 -14.15 12.70 -7.73
CA ILE A 313 -14.55 13.65 -6.70
C ILE A 313 -14.18 15.08 -7.10
N SER A 314 -12.96 15.30 -7.62
CA SER A 314 -12.52 16.62 -8.09
C SER A 314 -13.43 17.16 -9.19
N ARG A 315 -13.88 16.33 -10.15
CA ARG A 315 -14.82 16.73 -11.20
C ARG A 315 -16.19 17.18 -10.63
N TYR A 316 -16.67 16.53 -9.58
CA TYR A 316 -17.90 16.96 -8.90
C TYR A 316 -17.72 18.28 -8.15
N ARG A 317 -16.60 18.48 -7.45
CA ARG A 317 -16.27 19.75 -6.79
C ARG A 317 -16.19 20.91 -7.78
N LEU A 318 -15.54 20.71 -8.92
CA LEU A 318 -15.42 21.72 -9.97
C LEU A 318 -16.78 22.09 -10.62
N LYS A 319 -17.77 21.19 -10.57
CA LYS A 319 -19.14 21.46 -10.96
C LYS A 319 -19.97 22.13 -9.85
N GLY A 320 -19.36 22.50 -8.74
CA GLY A 320 -20.01 23.17 -7.62
C GLY A 320 -20.88 22.26 -6.73
N LYS A 321 -20.76 20.93 -6.83
CA LYS A 321 -21.51 20.01 -5.98
C LYS A 321 -21.01 20.08 -4.52
N SER A 322 -21.96 20.12 -3.60
CA SER A 322 -21.72 19.99 -2.17
C SER A 322 -21.24 18.57 -1.81
N THR A 323 -20.61 18.41 -0.64
CA THR A 323 -20.19 17.10 -0.11
C THR A 323 -21.37 16.11 -0.09
N LYS A 324 -22.56 16.54 0.33
CA LYS A 324 -23.76 15.68 0.35
C LYS A 324 -24.15 15.19 -1.05
N GLU A 325 -24.19 16.06 -2.04
CA GLU A 325 -24.53 15.70 -3.43
C GLU A 325 -23.47 14.78 -4.05
N ILE A 326 -22.20 14.95 -3.66
CA ILE A 326 -21.11 14.07 -4.09
C ILE A 326 -21.31 12.68 -3.48
N LEU A 327 -21.54 12.58 -2.17
CA LEU A 327 -21.84 11.31 -1.49
C LEU A 327 -22.99 10.55 -2.15
N GLU A 328 -24.09 11.24 -2.47
CA GLU A 328 -25.22 10.64 -3.19
C GLU A 328 -24.82 10.15 -4.60
N SER A 329 -23.98 10.93 -5.31
CA SER A 329 -23.57 10.63 -6.69
C SER A 329 -22.62 9.45 -6.81
N ILE A 330 -21.81 9.19 -5.76
CA ILE A 330 -20.81 8.09 -5.77
C ILE A 330 -21.28 6.83 -5.04
N ARG A 331 -22.49 6.84 -4.48
CA ARG A 331 -23.02 5.75 -3.65
C ARG A 331 -22.95 4.38 -4.33
N GLU A 332 -23.13 4.34 -5.64
CA GLU A 332 -23.09 3.13 -6.45
C GLU A 332 -21.74 2.92 -7.18
N ASN A 333 -20.77 3.80 -6.92
CA ASN A 333 -19.46 3.67 -7.56
C ASN A 333 -18.62 2.66 -6.81
N SER A 334 -18.51 1.45 -7.35
CA SER A 334 -17.80 0.32 -6.71
C SER A 334 -16.29 0.54 -6.55
N LEU A 335 -15.69 1.54 -7.20
CA LEU A 335 -14.26 1.86 -7.06
C LEU A 335 -13.98 2.72 -5.82
N VAL A 336 -14.99 3.46 -5.33
CA VAL A 336 -14.84 4.32 -4.15
C VAL A 336 -15.11 3.49 -2.89
N ASP A 337 -14.14 3.42 -1.99
CA ASP A 337 -14.31 2.73 -0.70
C ASP A 337 -15.14 3.58 0.28
N GLY A 338 -14.88 4.89 0.36
CA GLY A 338 -15.61 5.76 1.25
C GLY A 338 -15.10 7.19 1.22
N LEU A 339 -15.82 8.07 1.91
CA LEU A 339 -15.38 9.44 2.22
C LEU A 339 -15.22 9.58 3.72
N ILE A 340 -14.17 10.28 4.12
CA ILE A 340 -13.89 10.61 5.52
C ILE A 340 -14.11 12.11 5.72
#